data_d4aabadd394e255709f863d6fcb175fb
#
_entry.id   d4aabadd394e255709f863d6fcb175fb
#
_cell.length_a   1.000
_cell.length_b   1.000
_cell.length_c   1.000
_cell.angle_alpha   90.00
_cell.angle_beta   90.00
_cell.angle_gamma   90.00
#
_symmetry.space_group_name_H-M   'P 1'
#
loop_
_entity.id
_entity.type
_entity.pdbx_description
1 polymer ?
#
loop_
_entity_poly.entity_id
_entity_poly.type
_entity_poly.pdbx_seq_one_letter_code
_entity_poly.pdbx_strand_id
1 'polypeptide(L)'
;GELTQNEGEIHRTIGNINKDFERRNFAGVIRKIELRAQPSSDRLMQLLKEIKKFCDENEFNMGEVDLFSQMDLREVINRQAVRYLLNLMKELQNEPSRKRLLLTDTFKLEFRITENDNDTGWVEKISNVGSDGTDILVKAMVNIMLINVFKEKASHKFGEFRLHCMMDEIGKLHPNNVNGIL
;
A
#
# COMPACT_ATOMS: atom_id res chain seq x y z
N GLY A 1 -8.86 -15.21 0.79
CA GLY A 1 -9.76 -14.23 0.76
C GLY A 1 -9.42 -12.77 0.56
N GLU A 2 -10.08 -11.92 1.31
CA GLU A 2 -10.07 -10.46 1.11
C GLU A 2 -8.67 -9.80 1.23
N LEU A 3 -7.82 -10.23 2.14
CA LEU A 3 -6.48 -9.62 2.32
C LEU A 3 -5.58 -9.77 1.09
N THR A 4 -5.57 -10.93 0.45
CA THR A 4 -4.77 -11.17 -0.77
C THR A 4 -5.36 -10.49 -2.00
N GLN A 5 -6.67 -10.37 -2.08
CA GLN A 5 -7.35 -9.65 -3.14
C GLN A 5 -7.03 -8.15 -3.05
N ASN A 6 -7.03 -7.61 -1.84
CA ASN A 6 -6.66 -6.21 -1.60
C ASN A 6 -5.19 -5.92 -1.92
N GLU A 7 -4.26 -6.83 -1.63
CA GLU A 7 -2.84 -6.65 -2.03
C GLU A 7 -2.68 -6.56 -3.55
N GLY A 8 -3.35 -7.43 -4.31
CA GLY A 8 -3.34 -7.38 -5.77
C GLY A 8 -3.90 -6.07 -6.33
N GLU A 9 -4.99 -5.56 -5.74
CA GLU A 9 -5.56 -4.26 -6.12
C GLU A 9 -4.62 -3.10 -5.82
N ILE A 10 -3.94 -3.11 -4.68
CA ILE A 10 -2.97 -2.09 -4.30
C ILE A 10 -1.82 -2.04 -5.31
N HIS A 11 -1.22 -3.18 -5.62
CA HIS A 11 -0.13 -3.24 -6.61
C HIS A 11 -0.58 -2.79 -7.99
N ARG A 12 -1.79 -3.16 -8.42
CA ARG A 12 -2.37 -2.71 -9.69
C ARG A 12 -2.59 -1.19 -9.71
N THR A 13 -3.12 -0.65 -8.63
CA THR A 13 -3.37 0.78 -8.48
C THR A 13 -2.05 1.56 -8.52
N ILE A 14 -1.03 1.12 -7.78
CA ILE A 14 0.31 1.71 -7.78
C ILE A 14 0.93 1.63 -9.18
N GLY A 15 0.79 0.50 -9.87
CA GLY A 15 1.26 0.36 -11.25
C GLY A 15 0.62 1.36 -12.21
N ASN A 16 -0.67 1.62 -12.06
CA ASN A 16 -1.38 2.64 -12.85
C ASN A 16 -0.89 4.05 -12.52
N ILE A 17 -0.72 4.38 -11.24
CA ILE A 17 -0.19 5.67 -10.80
C ILE A 17 1.21 5.89 -11.37
N ASN A 18 2.10 4.90 -11.29
CA ASN A 18 3.45 5.01 -11.83
C ASN A 18 3.45 5.24 -13.36
N LYS A 19 2.59 4.55 -14.11
CA LYS A 19 2.42 4.80 -15.55
C LYS A 19 1.92 6.20 -15.85
N ASP A 20 1.04 6.74 -15.01
CA ASP A 20 0.57 8.10 -15.17
C ASP A 20 1.67 9.12 -14.86
N PHE A 21 2.50 8.86 -13.85
CA PHE A 21 3.69 9.69 -13.60
C PHE A 21 4.65 9.71 -14.79
N GLU A 22 4.92 8.56 -15.41
CA GLU A 22 5.80 8.47 -16.58
C GLU A 22 5.29 9.28 -17.78
N ARG A 23 3.97 9.41 -17.91
CA ARG A 23 3.35 10.17 -19.03
C ARG A 23 3.35 11.67 -18.84
N ARG A 24 3.55 12.15 -17.62
CA ARG A 24 3.50 13.57 -17.30
C ARG A 24 4.88 14.19 -17.38
N ASN A 25 4.95 15.34 -18.05
CA ASN A 25 6.16 16.15 -18.10
C ASN A 25 6.12 17.16 -16.95
N PHE A 26 6.97 16.96 -15.95
CA PHE A 26 7.06 17.83 -14.76
C PHE A 26 8.01 19.03 -15.03
N ALA A 27 7.76 19.80 -16.09
CA ALA A 27 8.53 20.99 -16.46
C ALA A 27 10.06 20.77 -16.55
N GLY A 28 10.49 19.52 -16.76
CA GLY A 28 11.91 19.16 -16.91
C GLY A 28 12.71 19.12 -15.61
N VAL A 29 12.13 19.51 -14.48
CA VAL A 29 12.82 19.52 -13.17
C VAL A 29 12.73 18.16 -12.50
N ILE A 30 11.53 17.58 -12.45
CA ILE A 30 11.32 16.25 -11.91
C ILE A 30 11.39 15.27 -13.06
N ARG A 31 12.38 14.40 -13.05
CA ARG A 31 12.58 13.40 -14.10
C ARG A 31 11.71 12.16 -13.88
N LYS A 32 11.54 11.77 -12.61
CA LYS A 32 10.81 10.56 -12.27
C LYS A 32 10.19 10.64 -10.89
N ILE A 33 8.96 10.13 -10.78
CA ILE A 33 8.29 9.86 -9.51
C ILE A 33 7.87 8.40 -9.55
N GLU A 34 8.19 7.65 -8.51
CA GLU A 34 7.81 6.25 -8.37
C GLU A 34 7.17 6.03 -7.01
N LEU A 35 6.12 5.22 -6.99
CA LEU A 35 5.50 4.68 -5.79
C LEU A 35 5.75 3.19 -5.69
N ARG A 36 5.91 2.69 -4.47
CA ARG A 36 5.81 1.26 -4.20
C ARG A 36 5.09 1.00 -2.88
N ALA A 37 4.46 -0.16 -2.77
CA ALA A 37 3.99 -0.69 -1.50
C ALA A 37 5.01 -1.67 -0.97
N GLN A 38 5.46 -1.45 0.26
CA GLN A 38 6.27 -2.41 1.00
C GLN A 38 5.40 -3.12 2.03
N PRO A 39 5.55 -4.44 2.20
CA PRO A 39 4.90 -5.15 3.29
C PRO A 39 5.23 -4.47 4.63
N SER A 40 4.22 -4.31 5.46
CA SER A 40 4.43 -3.75 6.78
C SER A 40 5.33 -4.65 7.62
N SER A 41 6.18 -4.03 8.43
CA SER A 41 6.97 -4.71 9.47
C SER A 41 6.15 -5.00 10.74
N ASP A 42 4.86 -4.70 10.74
CA ASP A 42 3.96 -4.96 11.85
C ASP A 42 3.91 -6.45 12.18
N ARG A 43 4.24 -6.80 13.42
CA ARG A 43 4.39 -8.18 13.86
C ARG A 43 3.07 -8.95 13.79
N LEU A 44 1.96 -8.32 14.17
CA LEU A 44 0.63 -8.92 14.12
C LEU A 44 0.22 -9.22 12.69
N MET A 45 0.48 -8.29 11.76
CA MET A 45 0.18 -8.49 10.35
C MET A 45 1.01 -9.61 9.71
N GLN A 46 2.31 -9.68 10.05
CA GLN A 46 3.17 -10.78 9.60
C GLN A 46 2.64 -12.13 10.10
N LEU A 47 2.28 -12.21 11.38
CA LEU A 47 1.74 -13.43 11.97
C LEU A 47 0.40 -13.85 11.33
N LEU A 48 -0.49 -12.89 11.05
CA LEU A 48 -1.75 -13.18 10.34
C LEU A 48 -1.51 -13.70 8.91
N LYS A 49 -0.51 -13.18 8.20
CA LYS A 49 -0.10 -13.70 6.88
C LYS A 49 0.46 -15.12 6.97
N GLU A 50 1.30 -15.39 7.98
CA GLU A 50 1.83 -16.73 8.23
C GLU A 50 0.72 -17.73 8.54
N ILE A 51 -0.24 -17.35 9.41
CA ILE A 51 -1.41 -18.17 9.74
C ILE A 51 -2.24 -18.45 8.48
N LYS A 52 -2.51 -17.40 7.69
CA LYS A 52 -3.26 -17.58 6.44
C LYS A 52 -2.57 -18.55 5.51
N LYS A 53 -1.28 -18.36 5.27
CA LYS A 53 -0.47 -19.27 4.43
C LYS A 53 -0.54 -20.71 4.95
N PHE A 54 -0.37 -20.88 6.25
CA PHE A 54 -0.49 -22.19 6.89
C PHE A 54 -1.88 -22.83 6.67
N CYS A 55 -2.96 -22.05 6.80
CA CYS A 55 -4.32 -22.54 6.54
C CYS A 55 -4.50 -22.93 5.06
N ASP A 56 -4.06 -22.06 4.14
CA ASP A 56 -4.17 -22.33 2.70
C ASP A 56 -3.39 -23.59 2.28
N GLU A 57 -2.20 -23.82 2.86
CA GLU A 57 -1.36 -25.01 2.61
C GLU A 57 -1.92 -26.29 3.20
N ASN A 58 -2.72 -26.19 4.26
CA ASN A 58 -3.26 -27.35 4.98
C ASN A 58 -4.78 -27.51 4.82
N GLU A 59 -5.42 -26.73 3.93
CA GLU A 59 -6.87 -26.74 3.73
C GLU A 59 -7.40 -28.15 3.40
N PHE A 60 -6.69 -28.90 2.55
CA PHE A 60 -7.03 -30.27 2.19
C PHE A 60 -6.79 -31.31 3.30
N ASN A 61 -5.94 -30.98 4.28
CA ASN A 61 -5.61 -31.89 5.38
C ASN A 61 -6.48 -31.66 6.62
N MET A 62 -7.23 -30.56 6.68
CA MET A 62 -8.10 -30.23 7.80
C MET A 62 -9.57 -30.72 7.63
N GLY A 63 -10.01 -31.08 6.41
CA GLY A 63 -11.42 -31.22 6.07
C GLY A 63 -11.99 -32.63 6.09
N GLU A 64 -11.29 -33.68 5.71
CA GLU A 64 -11.85 -35.04 5.60
C GLU A 64 -11.06 -36.10 6.35
N VAL A 65 -11.81 -36.90 7.12
CA VAL A 65 -11.27 -38.01 7.88
C VAL A 65 -11.24 -39.24 6.97
N ASP A 66 -10.12 -39.44 6.30
CA ASP A 66 -9.85 -40.78 5.81
C ASP A 66 -9.25 -41.60 6.96
N LEU A 67 -9.93 -42.68 7.31
CA LEU A 67 -9.60 -43.52 8.46
C LEU A 67 -8.22 -44.18 8.38
N PHE A 68 -7.53 -44.04 7.22
CA PHE A 68 -6.24 -44.68 6.94
C PHE A 68 -5.09 -43.67 6.69
N SER A 69 -5.34 -42.35 6.67
CA SER A 69 -4.32 -41.39 6.40
C SER A 69 -3.72 -40.76 7.67
N GLN A 70 -2.52 -41.21 7.97
CA GLN A 70 -1.46 -40.49 8.72
C GLN A 70 -1.90 -39.69 9.96
N MET A 71 -2.23 -40.41 11.03
CA MET A 71 -2.41 -39.80 12.37
C MET A 71 -1.27 -38.89 12.78
N ASP A 72 -0.03 -39.24 12.44
CA ASP A 72 1.17 -38.46 12.78
C ASP A 72 1.21 -37.07 12.11
N LEU A 73 0.79 -36.96 10.85
CA LEU A 73 0.79 -35.68 10.13
C LEU A 73 -0.23 -34.70 10.72
N ARG A 74 -1.39 -35.18 11.09
CA ARG A 74 -2.43 -34.36 11.73
C ARG A 74 -2.00 -33.82 13.08
N GLU A 75 -1.32 -34.63 13.86
CA GLU A 75 -0.82 -34.19 15.16
C GLU A 75 0.20 -33.08 15.01
N VAL A 76 1.08 -33.17 14.01
CA VAL A 76 2.06 -32.11 13.70
C VAL A 76 1.35 -30.82 13.27
N ILE A 77 0.36 -30.91 12.36
CA ILE A 77 -0.41 -29.77 11.90
C ILE A 77 -1.17 -29.12 13.07
N ASN A 78 -1.84 -29.90 13.90
CA ASN A 78 -2.56 -29.38 15.06
C ASN A 78 -1.64 -28.70 16.07
N ARG A 79 -0.48 -29.26 16.35
CA ARG A 79 0.51 -28.60 17.22
C ARG A 79 0.98 -27.26 16.64
N GLN A 80 1.17 -27.19 15.34
CA GLN A 80 1.59 -25.97 14.68
C GLN A 80 0.46 -24.92 14.69
N ALA A 81 -0.79 -25.32 14.44
CA ALA A 81 -1.95 -24.44 14.56
C ALA A 81 -2.08 -23.85 15.97
N VAL A 82 -1.93 -24.69 17.01
CA VAL A 82 -1.95 -24.23 18.41
C VAL A 82 -0.83 -23.22 18.68
N ARG A 83 0.38 -23.44 18.15
CA ARG A 83 1.49 -22.47 18.29
C ARG A 83 1.15 -21.12 17.66
N TYR A 84 0.56 -21.12 16.47
CA TYR A 84 0.12 -19.89 15.81
C TYR A 84 -0.92 -19.15 16.64
N LEU A 85 -1.92 -19.87 17.19
CA LEU A 85 -2.94 -19.27 18.06
C LEU A 85 -2.35 -18.69 19.34
N LEU A 86 -1.43 -19.38 19.98
CA LEU A 86 -0.76 -18.87 21.18
C LEU A 86 0.08 -17.62 20.88
N ASN A 87 0.80 -17.61 19.75
CA ASN A 87 1.54 -16.43 19.32
C ASN A 87 0.61 -15.26 19.03
N LEU A 88 -0.52 -15.50 18.37
CA LEU A 88 -1.51 -14.48 18.08
C LEU A 88 -2.10 -13.89 19.37
N MET A 89 -2.46 -14.74 20.33
CA MET A 89 -2.95 -14.30 21.65
C MET A 89 -1.91 -13.43 22.38
N LYS A 90 -0.64 -13.82 22.33
CA LYS A 90 0.46 -13.06 22.93
C LYS A 90 0.64 -11.69 22.29
N GLU A 91 0.62 -11.61 20.96
CA GLU A 91 0.74 -10.32 20.26
C GLU A 91 -0.48 -9.42 20.56
N LEU A 92 -1.68 -9.96 20.61
CA LEU A 92 -2.89 -9.19 20.98
C LEU A 92 -2.83 -8.67 22.42
N GLN A 93 -2.21 -9.42 23.34
CA GLN A 93 -2.01 -8.96 24.73
C GLN A 93 -0.96 -7.86 24.84
N ASN A 94 0.05 -7.84 23.96
CA ASN A 94 1.07 -6.81 23.92
C ASN A 94 0.52 -5.45 23.45
N GLU A 95 -0.57 -5.44 22.68
CA GLU A 95 -1.21 -4.23 22.16
C GLU A 95 -2.69 -4.12 22.56
N PRO A 96 -3.02 -4.00 23.86
CA PRO A 96 -4.41 -4.05 24.33
C PRO A 96 -5.27 -2.86 23.86
N SER A 97 -4.65 -1.77 23.46
CA SER A 97 -5.32 -0.57 22.91
C SER A 97 -5.69 -0.71 21.43
N ARG A 98 -5.14 -1.68 20.72
CA ARG A 98 -5.38 -1.90 19.29
C ARG A 98 -6.72 -2.61 19.07
N LYS A 99 -7.76 -1.81 18.82
CA LYS A 99 -9.14 -2.34 18.65
C LYS A 99 -9.45 -2.82 17.24
N ARG A 100 -8.66 -2.45 16.24
CA ARG A 100 -8.89 -2.79 14.83
C ARG A 100 -7.60 -2.78 14.03
N LEU A 101 -7.57 -3.56 12.98
CA LEU A 101 -6.53 -3.51 11.96
C LEU A 101 -6.93 -2.50 10.90
N LEU A 102 -5.98 -1.65 10.51
CA LEU A 102 -6.15 -0.67 9.45
C LEU A 102 -5.40 -1.14 8.20
N LEU A 103 -5.80 -0.63 7.05
CA LEU A 103 -5.09 -0.89 5.78
C LEU A 103 -3.63 -0.40 5.85
N THR A 104 -3.38 0.69 6.57
CA THR A 104 -2.04 1.21 6.83
C THR A 104 -1.15 0.28 7.66
N ASP A 105 -1.73 -0.72 8.33
CA ASP A 105 -0.98 -1.72 9.07
C ASP A 105 -0.49 -2.85 8.16
N THR A 106 -1.06 -2.98 6.96
CA THR A 106 -0.76 -4.06 6.02
C THR A 106 0.43 -3.77 5.11
N PHE A 107 0.61 -2.51 4.74
CA PHE A 107 1.69 -2.06 3.87
C PHE A 107 2.05 -0.61 4.16
N LYS A 108 3.26 -0.24 3.77
CA LYS A 108 3.78 1.13 3.77
C LYS A 108 3.90 1.60 2.35
N LEU A 109 3.48 2.84 2.08
CA LEU A 109 3.75 3.51 0.82
C LEU A 109 5.10 4.19 0.90
N GLU A 110 5.94 3.94 -0.09
CA GLU A 110 7.21 4.62 -0.26
C GLU A 110 7.26 5.30 -1.61
N PHE A 111 7.91 6.45 -1.62
CA PHE A 111 8.08 7.32 -2.77
C PHE A 111 9.56 7.39 -3.13
N ARG A 112 9.85 7.48 -4.40
CA ARG A 112 11.19 7.79 -4.92
C ARG A 112 11.04 8.86 -5.96
N ILE A 113 11.79 9.94 -5.81
CA ILE A 113 11.73 11.12 -6.66
C ILE A 113 13.11 11.41 -7.17
N THR A 114 13.22 11.57 -8.49
CA THR A 114 14.47 11.99 -9.14
C THR A 114 14.27 13.40 -9.66
N GLU A 115 14.95 14.36 -9.04
CA GLU A 115 15.00 15.76 -9.45
C GLU A 115 16.38 16.05 -10.04
N ASN A 116 16.43 16.40 -11.33
CA ASN A 116 17.68 16.56 -12.06
C ASN A 116 18.61 15.34 -11.89
N ASP A 117 19.72 15.50 -11.16
CA ASP A 117 20.66 14.42 -10.85
C ASP A 117 20.57 13.94 -9.40
N ASN A 118 19.60 14.46 -8.63
CA ASN A 118 19.37 14.07 -7.26
C ASN A 118 18.27 13.01 -7.18
N ASP A 119 18.55 11.92 -6.51
CA ASP A 119 17.61 10.82 -6.23
C ASP A 119 17.37 10.73 -4.72
N THR A 120 16.12 10.84 -4.29
CA THR A 120 15.79 10.77 -2.87
C THR A 120 15.99 9.38 -2.27
N GLY A 121 16.14 8.34 -3.12
CA GLY A 121 15.91 6.97 -2.68
C GLY A 121 14.45 6.75 -2.29
N TRP A 122 14.18 5.61 -1.68
CA TRP A 122 12.83 5.28 -1.20
C TRP A 122 12.57 5.90 0.16
N VAL A 123 11.53 6.74 0.27
CA VAL A 123 11.15 7.46 1.50
C VAL A 123 9.66 7.26 1.81
N GLU A 124 9.30 7.13 3.09
CA GLU A 124 7.90 7.00 3.53
C GLU A 124 7.15 8.34 3.53
N LYS A 125 7.88 9.44 3.64
CA LYS A 125 7.30 10.80 3.66
C LYS A 125 7.94 11.65 2.59
N ILE A 126 7.11 12.29 1.79
CA ILE A 126 7.53 13.32 0.86
C ILE A 126 7.76 14.59 1.68
N SER A 127 8.96 14.74 2.22
CA SER A 127 9.38 15.95 2.93
C SER A 127 10.81 16.28 2.54
N ASN A 128 11.09 17.55 2.29
CA ASN A 128 12.41 18.05 1.90
C ASN A 128 12.95 17.43 0.59
N VAL A 129 12.08 17.23 -0.37
CA VAL A 129 12.44 16.73 -1.70
C VAL A 129 12.80 17.95 -2.57
N GLY A 130 14.08 18.26 -2.65
CA GLY A 130 14.57 19.36 -3.49
C GLY A 130 14.27 20.76 -2.94
N SER A 131 13.97 21.70 -3.84
CA SER A 131 13.56 23.05 -3.45
C SER A 131 12.13 23.08 -2.92
N ASP A 132 11.76 24.11 -2.13
CA ASP A 132 10.41 24.27 -1.60
C ASP A 132 9.32 24.17 -2.69
N GLY A 133 9.58 24.72 -3.87
CA GLY A 133 8.67 24.64 -5.01
C GLY A 133 8.51 23.24 -5.56
N THR A 134 9.59 22.45 -5.60
CA THR A 134 9.54 21.04 -6.04
C THR A 134 8.77 20.19 -5.05
N ASP A 135 8.97 20.38 -3.76
CA ASP A 135 8.26 19.65 -2.69
C ASP A 135 6.74 19.89 -2.78
N ILE A 136 6.32 21.13 -2.96
CA ILE A 136 4.91 21.51 -3.16
C ILE A 136 4.35 20.84 -4.42
N LEU A 137 5.08 20.92 -5.54
CA LEU A 137 4.66 20.32 -6.81
C LEU A 137 4.45 18.80 -6.68
N VAL A 138 5.40 18.09 -6.11
CA VAL A 138 5.33 16.63 -5.93
C VAL A 138 4.15 16.26 -5.04
N LYS A 139 3.96 16.94 -3.92
CA LYS A 139 2.82 16.71 -3.02
C LYS A 139 1.50 16.94 -3.73
N ALA A 140 1.36 18.04 -4.47
CA ALA A 140 0.17 18.35 -5.25
C ALA A 140 -0.13 17.25 -6.28
N MET A 141 0.89 16.83 -7.05
CA MET A 141 0.73 15.80 -8.08
C MET A 141 0.34 14.46 -7.51
N VAL A 142 0.99 14.00 -6.44
CA VAL A 142 0.64 12.74 -5.77
C VAL A 142 -0.81 12.79 -5.27
N ASN A 143 -1.23 13.90 -4.66
CA ASN A 143 -2.60 14.05 -4.17
C ASN A 143 -3.62 14.04 -5.33
N ILE A 144 -3.36 14.77 -6.41
CA ILE A 144 -4.25 14.80 -7.61
C ILE A 144 -4.39 13.39 -8.19
N MET A 145 -3.29 12.64 -8.30
CA MET A 145 -3.32 11.30 -8.85
C MET A 145 -4.06 10.30 -7.96
N LEU A 146 -3.87 10.38 -6.64
CA LEU A 146 -4.67 9.59 -5.70
C LEU A 146 -6.15 9.91 -5.82
N ILE A 147 -6.50 11.20 -5.89
CA ILE A 147 -7.88 11.66 -6.09
C ILE A 147 -8.46 11.12 -7.41
N ASN A 148 -7.71 11.13 -8.50
CA ASN A 148 -8.17 10.60 -9.79
C ASN A 148 -8.45 9.09 -9.73
N VAL A 149 -7.60 8.32 -9.04
CA VAL A 149 -7.83 6.88 -8.80
C VAL A 149 -9.11 6.65 -8.00
N PHE A 150 -9.32 7.43 -6.93
CA PHE A 150 -10.56 7.36 -6.14
C PHE A 150 -11.78 7.76 -6.96
N LYS A 151 -11.67 8.81 -7.80
CA LYS A 151 -12.73 9.25 -8.70
C LYS A 151 -13.12 8.14 -9.67
N GLU A 152 -12.18 7.49 -10.33
CA GLU A 152 -12.43 6.38 -11.24
C GLU A 152 -13.20 5.25 -10.55
N LYS A 153 -12.72 4.80 -9.40
CA LYS A 153 -13.41 3.77 -8.61
C LYS A 153 -14.81 4.20 -8.12
N ALA A 154 -14.97 5.44 -7.74
CA ALA A 154 -16.24 5.98 -7.28
C ALA A 154 -17.23 6.19 -8.41
N SER A 155 -16.78 6.60 -9.60
CA SER A 155 -17.64 6.77 -10.80
C SER A 155 -18.30 5.47 -11.22
N HIS A 156 -17.62 4.35 -11.08
CA HIS A 156 -18.21 3.02 -11.29
C HIS A 156 -19.38 2.71 -10.34
N LYS A 157 -19.37 3.29 -9.14
CA LYS A 157 -20.37 3.00 -8.10
C LYS A 157 -21.46 4.07 -8.00
N PHE A 158 -21.13 5.34 -8.22
CA PHE A 158 -22.01 6.48 -7.94
C PHE A 158 -22.34 7.35 -9.18
N GLY A 159 -21.84 6.97 -10.38
CA GLY A 159 -21.97 7.77 -11.60
C GLY A 159 -20.91 8.88 -11.69
N GLU A 160 -20.95 9.63 -12.80
CA GLU A 160 -19.99 10.72 -13.02
C GLU A 160 -20.15 11.84 -11.98
N PHE A 161 -19.07 12.22 -11.35
CA PHE A 161 -18.99 13.40 -10.49
C PHE A 161 -17.74 14.21 -10.79
N ARG A 162 -17.81 15.51 -10.52
CA ARG A 162 -16.67 16.42 -10.69
C ARG A 162 -16.00 16.67 -9.34
N LEU A 163 -14.69 16.55 -9.32
CA LEU A 163 -13.88 16.92 -8.17
C LEU A 163 -13.28 18.31 -8.43
N HIS A 164 -13.46 19.21 -7.46
CA HIS A 164 -12.79 20.50 -7.44
C HIS A 164 -11.60 20.41 -6.50
N CYS A 165 -10.40 20.64 -7.03
CA CYS A 165 -9.19 20.69 -6.24
C CYS A 165 -8.82 22.15 -6.00
N MET A 166 -8.73 22.57 -4.74
CA MET A 166 -8.22 23.88 -4.36
C MET A 166 -6.79 23.69 -3.84
N MET A 167 -5.86 24.36 -4.49
CA MET A 167 -4.44 24.37 -4.08
C MET A 167 -4.12 25.71 -3.44
N ASP A 168 -3.72 25.67 -2.19
CA ASP A 168 -3.09 26.81 -1.51
C ASP A 168 -1.59 26.88 -1.93
N GLU A 169 -1.01 28.06 -1.79
CA GLU A 169 0.41 28.30 -2.07
C GLU A 169 0.87 28.09 -3.54
N ILE A 170 -0.05 28.00 -4.48
CA ILE A 170 0.28 27.85 -5.92
C ILE A 170 1.21 28.97 -6.42
N GLY A 171 1.15 30.14 -5.78
CA GLY A 171 2.03 31.29 -6.07
C GLY A 171 3.51 31.06 -5.75
N LYS A 172 3.84 30.01 -4.98
CA LYS A 172 5.22 29.61 -4.71
C LYS A 172 5.81 28.74 -5.82
N LEU A 173 4.96 28.24 -6.73
CA LEU A 173 5.38 27.44 -7.86
C LEU A 173 5.88 28.34 -9.01
N HIS A 174 6.95 27.90 -9.66
CA HIS A 174 7.36 28.52 -10.91
C HIS A 174 6.23 28.37 -11.96
N PRO A 175 5.93 29.42 -12.77
CA PRO A 175 4.83 29.39 -13.75
C PRO A 175 4.83 28.16 -14.67
N ASN A 176 6.02 27.70 -15.08
CA ASN A 176 6.15 26.50 -15.92
C ASN A 176 5.68 25.21 -15.21
N ASN A 177 5.79 25.17 -13.88
CA ASN A 177 5.35 24.02 -13.08
C ASN A 177 3.81 23.99 -12.92
N VAL A 178 3.17 25.15 -12.91
CA VAL A 178 1.71 25.28 -12.85
C VAL A 178 1.07 24.67 -14.11
N ASN A 179 1.64 24.95 -15.28
CA ASN A 179 1.15 24.39 -16.55
C ASN A 179 1.29 22.85 -16.64
N GLY A 180 2.17 22.24 -15.86
CA GLY A 180 2.32 20.79 -15.80
C GLY A 180 1.32 20.10 -14.86
N ILE A 181 0.62 20.88 -14.02
CA ILE A 181 -0.41 20.37 -13.09
C ILE A 181 -1.81 20.41 -13.72
N LEU A 182 -2.06 21.38 -14.57
CA LEU A 182 -3.31 21.58 -15.30
C LEU A 182 -3.39 20.67 -16.54
#